data_85236cf7542002923a931c49f7f9cf31
#
_entry.id   85236cf7542002923a931c49f7f9cf31
#
_cell.length_a   1.000
_cell.length_b   1.000
_cell.length_c   1.000
_cell.angle_alpha   90.00
_cell.angle_beta   90.00
_cell.angle_gamma   90.00
#
_symmetry.space_group_name_H-M   'P 1'
#
loop_
_entity.id
_entity.type
_entity.pdbx_description
1 polymer ?
#
loop_
_entity_poly.entity_id
_entity_poly.type
_entity_poly.pdbx_seq_one_letter_code
_entity_poly.pdbx_strand_id
1 'polypeptide(L)'
;MRTSHVVTGATGFAAFSLLLLLPLVPATGPGAAFGSGLQAQVIDVARLQVEEDRAVMARFRPGYPFWAHVFAIPDGSVAFGSATDGRLLAVFPSRGDWQREARWEDASLRTVLAGRELDRGLPARRDQVADLLARSTDAPVMHNATRGTFVAPNARRYGSFLAEWGAIYERFAVPAEIGLAQAMIESGWNPTVRSEARAMGFCQWLEPNWNRMKRLSPHEIEGHNQTTQAAYCAAYLRILATKYGSFIPALSEHHAGGTNVGRTVINGARLGGADIREQYFLGAQFAVDLRGLSSTRFRDVVYSYGPRSFLYAEM
;
A
#
# COMPACT_ATOMS: atom_id res chain seq x y z
N MET A 1 -33.26 -3.82 22.80
CA MET A 1 -33.52 -2.69 21.91
C MET A 1 -32.44 -1.66 22.14
N ARG A 2 -31.43 -1.59 21.27
CA ARG A 2 -30.42 -0.53 21.24
C ARG A 2 -30.37 -0.01 19.80
N THR A 3 -30.82 1.19 19.62
CA THR A 3 -30.87 1.94 18.37
C THR A 3 -29.48 2.42 18.01
N SER A 4 -28.99 1.95 16.87
CA SER A 4 -27.74 2.43 16.27
C SER A 4 -28.03 3.70 15.47
N HIS A 5 -27.49 4.82 15.90
CA HIS A 5 -27.48 6.06 15.12
C HIS A 5 -26.42 5.99 14.03
N VAL A 6 -26.87 5.88 12.79
CA VAL A 6 -26.05 6.07 11.60
C VAL A 6 -25.87 7.59 11.42
N VAL A 7 -24.67 8.08 11.62
CA VAL A 7 -24.30 9.46 11.27
C VAL A 7 -23.96 9.51 9.79
N THR A 8 -24.90 9.96 8.98
CA THR A 8 -24.68 10.33 7.58
C THR A 8 -24.01 11.70 7.53
N GLY A 9 -22.69 11.71 7.48
CA GLY A 9 -21.92 12.92 7.18
C GLY A 9 -21.88 13.17 5.67
N ALA A 10 -22.79 13.99 5.15
CA ALA A 10 -22.69 14.56 3.82
C ALA A 10 -21.68 15.71 3.86
N THR A 11 -20.42 15.45 3.51
CA THR A 11 -19.44 16.51 3.25
C THR A 11 -19.44 16.82 1.75
N GLY A 12 -19.89 18.04 1.44
CA GLY A 12 -19.86 18.61 0.10
C GLY A 12 -18.41 18.71 -0.41
N PHE A 13 -18.12 18.02 -1.50
CA PHE A 13 -16.91 18.22 -2.27
C PHE A 13 -17.16 19.38 -3.23
N ALA A 14 -16.46 20.49 -3.05
CA ALA A 14 -16.30 21.50 -4.07
C ALA A 14 -15.68 20.86 -5.30
N ALA A 15 -16.41 20.88 -6.41
CA ALA A 15 -15.95 20.36 -7.69
C ALA A 15 -14.89 21.30 -8.25
N PHE A 16 -13.62 20.94 -8.15
CA PHE A 16 -12.59 21.47 -9.03
C PHE A 16 -12.67 20.68 -10.34
N SER A 17 -13.49 21.21 -11.26
CA SER A 17 -13.50 20.76 -12.64
C SER A 17 -12.31 21.40 -13.35
N LEU A 18 -11.13 20.82 -13.22
CA LEU A 18 -10.05 21.05 -14.18
C LEU A 18 -10.13 19.91 -15.21
N LEU A 19 -11.00 20.10 -16.19
CA LEU A 19 -11.05 19.28 -17.39
C LEU A 19 -9.80 19.61 -18.22
N LEU A 20 -8.73 18.86 -18.06
CA LEU A 20 -7.71 18.72 -19.09
C LEU A 20 -8.32 17.88 -20.20
N LEU A 21 -9.05 18.53 -21.10
CA LEU A 21 -9.38 18.01 -22.42
C LEU A 21 -8.06 17.88 -23.21
N LEU A 22 -7.37 16.76 -23.06
CA LEU A 22 -6.39 16.33 -24.03
C LEU A 22 -7.18 15.85 -25.25
N PRO A 23 -7.03 16.49 -26.43
CA PRO A 23 -7.69 16.02 -27.64
C PRO A 23 -7.16 14.63 -27.96
N LEU A 24 -8.06 13.66 -28.08
CA LEU A 24 -7.81 12.38 -28.76
C LEU A 24 -7.64 12.68 -30.26
N VAL A 25 -6.43 13.10 -30.62
CA VAL A 25 -6.06 13.24 -32.03
C VAL A 25 -5.53 11.90 -32.49
N PRO A 26 -6.04 11.32 -33.61
CA PRO A 26 -5.46 10.11 -34.17
C PRO A 26 -4.02 10.38 -34.63
N ALA A 27 -3.11 9.48 -34.22
CA ALA A 27 -1.66 9.64 -34.29
C ALA A 27 -1.10 9.44 -35.72
N THR A 28 -1.41 10.34 -36.65
CA THR A 28 -0.79 10.35 -37.98
C THR A 28 -0.49 11.79 -38.43
N GLY A 29 0.47 12.44 -37.77
CA GLY A 29 0.92 13.78 -38.14
C GLY A 29 2.02 14.30 -37.22
N PRO A 30 2.66 15.45 -37.50
CA PRO A 30 3.71 16.02 -36.67
C PRO A 30 3.31 16.29 -35.21
N GLY A 31 2.00 16.30 -34.90
CA GLY A 31 1.49 16.35 -33.52
C GLY A 31 1.73 15.09 -32.71
N ALA A 32 1.95 13.92 -33.30
CA ALA A 32 2.24 12.68 -32.62
C ALA A 32 3.63 12.68 -31.93
N ALA A 33 4.61 13.35 -32.56
CA ALA A 33 5.96 13.47 -31.99
C ALA A 33 6.00 14.42 -30.80
N PHE A 34 5.20 15.49 -30.80
CA PHE A 34 5.07 16.41 -29.68
C PHE A 34 4.38 15.74 -28.47
N GLY A 35 3.33 14.94 -28.73
CA GLY A 35 2.62 14.21 -27.67
C GLY A 35 3.50 13.15 -27.00
N SER A 36 4.32 12.42 -27.77
CA SER A 36 5.23 11.41 -27.23
C SER A 36 6.38 12.01 -26.40
N GLY A 37 6.93 13.14 -26.82
CA GLY A 37 7.97 13.83 -26.06
C GLY A 37 7.46 14.38 -24.72
N LEU A 38 6.27 14.96 -24.69
CA LEU A 38 5.66 15.46 -23.46
C LEU A 38 5.32 14.32 -22.48
N GLN A 39 4.79 13.21 -23.01
CA GLN A 39 4.48 12.02 -22.20
C GLN A 39 5.74 11.39 -21.61
N ALA A 40 6.83 11.33 -22.37
CA ALA A 40 8.12 10.87 -21.87
C ALA A 40 8.62 11.76 -20.72
N GLN A 41 8.57 13.07 -20.86
CA GLN A 41 8.97 14.00 -19.80
C GLN A 41 8.11 13.86 -18.53
N VAL A 42 6.81 13.65 -18.66
CA VAL A 42 5.92 13.51 -17.50
C VAL A 42 6.15 12.19 -16.75
N ILE A 43 6.45 11.09 -17.47
CA ILE A 43 6.81 9.83 -16.82
C ILE A 43 8.17 9.91 -16.13
N ASP A 44 9.13 10.63 -16.69
CA ASP A 44 10.43 10.84 -16.06
C ASP A 44 10.31 11.64 -14.76
N VAL A 45 9.46 12.66 -14.72
CA VAL A 45 9.14 13.38 -13.47
C VAL A 45 8.51 12.43 -12.44
N ALA A 46 7.62 11.54 -12.87
CA ALA A 46 7.02 10.56 -11.96
C ALA A 46 8.05 9.56 -11.42
N ARG A 47 9.03 9.15 -12.22
CA ARG A 47 10.13 8.29 -11.76
C ARG A 47 11.02 9.00 -10.75
N LEU A 48 11.34 10.29 -10.95
CA LEU A 48 12.03 11.09 -9.95
C LEU A 48 11.26 11.18 -8.63
N GLN A 49 9.94 11.36 -8.70
CA GLN A 49 9.08 11.30 -7.50
C GLN A 49 9.22 9.96 -6.75
N VAL A 50 9.25 8.83 -7.48
CA VAL A 50 9.43 7.51 -6.86
C VAL A 50 10.82 7.37 -6.22
N GLU A 51 11.86 7.90 -6.83
CA GLU A 51 13.21 7.88 -6.25
C GLU A 51 13.28 8.69 -4.95
N GLU A 52 12.70 9.88 -4.93
CA GLU A 52 12.58 10.71 -3.73
C GLU A 52 11.74 10.03 -2.64
N ASP A 53 10.61 9.43 -3.02
CA ASP A 53 9.75 8.67 -2.13
C ASP A 53 10.50 7.49 -1.50
N ARG A 54 11.29 6.77 -2.30
CA ARG A 54 12.10 5.64 -1.85
C ARG A 54 13.20 6.07 -0.88
N ALA A 55 13.85 7.22 -1.13
CA ALA A 55 14.86 7.77 -0.23
C ALA A 55 14.27 8.14 1.14
N VAL A 56 13.09 8.76 1.16
CA VAL A 56 12.41 9.10 2.41
C VAL A 56 11.86 7.83 3.10
N MET A 57 11.33 6.87 2.33
CA MET A 57 10.92 5.56 2.85
C MET A 57 12.08 4.86 3.55
N ALA A 58 13.26 4.81 2.93
CA ALA A 58 14.45 4.18 3.52
C ALA A 58 14.88 4.84 4.84
N ARG A 59 14.66 6.15 4.98
CA ARG A 59 14.96 6.88 6.22
C ARG A 59 13.97 6.61 7.34
N PHE A 60 12.67 6.62 7.05
CA PHE A 60 11.61 6.46 8.06
C PHE A 60 11.21 5.00 8.30
N ARG A 61 11.37 4.16 7.31
CA ARG A 61 10.97 2.74 7.29
C ARG A 61 12.04 1.86 6.65
N PRO A 62 13.27 1.82 7.16
CA PRO A 62 14.37 1.10 6.53
C PRO A 62 14.10 -0.40 6.35
N GLY A 63 13.21 -0.96 7.18
CA GLY A 63 12.78 -2.36 7.06
C GLY A 63 11.78 -2.65 5.92
N TYR A 64 11.39 -1.66 5.09
CA TYR A 64 10.37 -1.85 4.05
C TYR A 64 10.65 -3.00 3.07
N PRO A 65 11.91 -3.37 2.73
CA PRO A 65 12.15 -4.50 1.83
C PRO A 65 11.65 -5.85 2.37
N PHE A 66 11.38 -5.96 3.67
CA PHE A 66 10.81 -7.15 4.30
C PHE A 66 9.48 -7.58 3.66
N TRP A 67 8.69 -6.65 3.17
CA TRP A 67 7.40 -6.94 2.54
C TRP A 67 7.52 -7.81 1.29
N ALA A 68 8.63 -7.72 0.55
CA ALA A 68 8.89 -8.61 -0.58
C ALA A 68 8.90 -10.09 -0.14
N HIS A 69 9.46 -10.39 1.03
CA HIS A 69 9.44 -11.74 1.60
C HIS A 69 8.03 -12.18 2.00
N VAL A 70 7.23 -11.27 2.60
CA VAL A 70 5.85 -11.56 3.00
C VAL A 70 5.00 -11.99 1.81
N PHE A 71 5.15 -11.32 0.66
CA PHE A 71 4.38 -11.62 -0.55
C PHE A 71 5.01 -12.72 -1.42
N ALA A 72 6.27 -13.09 -1.22
CA ALA A 72 6.93 -14.18 -1.95
C ALA A 72 6.72 -15.56 -1.29
N ILE A 73 6.63 -15.61 0.04
CA ILE A 73 6.51 -16.85 0.80
C ILE A 73 5.03 -17.28 0.85
N PRO A 74 4.70 -18.54 0.49
CA PRO A 74 3.33 -19.05 0.56
C PRO A 74 2.68 -18.85 1.93
N ASP A 75 1.36 -18.71 1.95
CA ASP A 75 0.58 -18.58 3.18
C ASP A 75 0.80 -19.77 4.12
N GLY A 76 0.49 -19.58 5.37
CA GLY A 76 0.65 -20.61 6.40
C GLY A 76 1.93 -20.49 7.21
N SER A 77 2.69 -19.42 7.03
CA SER A 77 3.89 -19.11 7.79
C SER A 77 3.85 -17.72 8.39
N VAL A 78 4.80 -17.45 9.28
CA VAL A 78 5.12 -16.12 9.83
C VAL A 78 6.58 -15.83 9.47
N ALA A 79 6.81 -14.77 8.73
CA ALA A 79 8.15 -14.27 8.43
C ALA A 79 8.59 -13.27 9.52
N PHE A 80 9.86 -13.31 9.88
CA PHE A 80 10.52 -12.36 10.77
C PHE A 80 11.68 -11.71 10.02
N GLY A 81 11.79 -10.41 10.09
CA GLY A 81 12.82 -9.64 9.41
C GLY A 81 13.37 -8.52 10.27
N SER A 82 14.54 -8.05 9.92
CA SER A 82 15.16 -6.89 10.54
C SER A 82 14.39 -5.61 10.16
N ALA A 83 14.05 -4.79 11.13
CA ALA A 83 13.43 -3.51 10.89
C ALA A 83 14.41 -2.42 10.41
N THR A 84 15.71 -2.70 10.42
CA THR A 84 16.76 -1.75 10.02
C THR A 84 17.15 -1.86 8.56
N ASP A 85 16.89 -3.01 7.91
CA ASP A 85 17.27 -3.25 6.52
C ASP A 85 16.29 -4.15 5.74
N GLY A 86 15.29 -4.70 6.42
CA GLY A 86 14.27 -5.57 5.82
C GLY A 86 14.73 -7.00 5.49
N ARG A 87 15.97 -7.37 5.83
CA ARG A 87 16.46 -8.73 5.57
C ARG A 87 15.66 -9.78 6.34
N LEU A 88 15.39 -10.91 5.70
CA LEU A 88 14.70 -12.02 6.32
C LEU A 88 15.61 -12.70 7.34
N LEU A 89 15.12 -12.92 8.55
CA LEU A 89 15.84 -13.59 9.65
C LEU A 89 15.40 -15.05 9.78
N ALA A 90 14.10 -15.28 9.80
CA ALA A 90 13.52 -16.61 9.94
C ALA A 90 12.08 -16.67 9.43
N VAL A 91 11.63 -17.89 9.14
CA VAL A 91 10.24 -18.20 8.79
C VAL A 91 9.76 -19.36 9.64
N PHE A 92 8.64 -19.19 10.31
CA PHE A 92 8.03 -20.19 11.17
C PHE A 92 6.67 -20.63 10.62
N PRO A 93 6.26 -21.89 10.76
CA PRO A 93 4.94 -22.31 10.38
C PRO A 93 3.89 -21.63 11.27
N SER A 94 2.74 -21.22 10.74
CA SER A 94 1.63 -20.67 11.53
C SER A 94 1.05 -21.70 12.50
N ARG A 95 1.17 -22.99 12.14
CA ARG A 95 0.82 -24.15 12.96
C ARG A 95 1.99 -25.11 12.95
N GLY A 96 2.42 -25.61 14.11
CA GLY A 96 3.56 -26.52 14.21
C GLY A 96 4.52 -26.17 15.32
N ASP A 97 5.62 -26.90 15.36
CA ASP A 97 6.69 -26.77 16.36
C ASP A 97 7.74 -25.76 15.88
N TRP A 98 7.71 -24.55 16.41
CA TRP A 98 8.62 -23.48 16.03
C TRP A 98 10.08 -23.77 16.33
N GLN A 99 10.38 -24.63 17.31
CA GLN A 99 11.75 -25.00 17.63
C GLN A 99 12.35 -25.96 16.62
N ARG A 100 11.51 -26.82 16.00
CA ARG A 100 11.96 -27.87 15.07
C ARG A 100 11.76 -27.50 13.60
N GLU A 101 10.69 -26.76 13.30
CA GLU A 101 10.25 -26.53 11.92
C GLU A 101 10.62 -25.13 11.41
N ALA A 102 11.35 -24.35 12.19
CA ALA A 102 11.82 -23.03 11.78
C ALA A 102 12.78 -23.12 10.60
N ARG A 103 12.57 -22.31 9.58
CA ARG A 103 13.54 -22.04 8.54
C ARG A 103 14.33 -20.80 8.93
N TRP A 104 15.57 -20.97 9.28
CA TRP A 104 16.48 -19.90 9.66
C TRP A 104 17.27 -19.45 8.44
N GLU A 105 17.17 -18.16 8.09
CA GLU A 105 17.98 -17.54 7.06
C GLU A 105 19.33 -17.09 7.63
N ASP A 106 19.35 -16.70 8.90
CA ASP A 106 20.58 -16.45 9.65
C ASP A 106 20.88 -17.64 10.57
N ALA A 107 21.94 -18.37 10.24
CA ALA A 107 22.31 -19.58 10.97
C ALA A 107 22.73 -19.30 12.42
N SER A 108 23.22 -18.10 12.73
CA SER A 108 23.63 -17.70 14.08
C SER A 108 22.44 -17.62 15.06
N LEU A 109 21.23 -17.45 14.53
CA LEU A 109 20.01 -17.32 15.33
C LEU A 109 19.33 -18.65 15.68
N ARG A 110 19.83 -19.80 15.17
CA ARG A 110 19.19 -21.12 15.35
C ARG A 110 19.01 -21.53 16.81
N THR A 111 19.88 -21.07 17.69
CA THR A 111 19.84 -21.41 19.12
C THR A 111 18.98 -20.46 19.95
N VAL A 112 18.44 -19.40 19.37
CA VAL A 112 17.68 -18.35 20.09
C VAL A 112 16.47 -18.93 20.83
N LEU A 113 15.83 -19.96 20.27
CA LEU A 113 14.66 -20.62 20.87
C LEU A 113 15.03 -21.85 21.71
N ALA A 114 16.28 -22.26 21.78
CA ALA A 114 16.69 -23.48 22.48
C ALA A 114 16.35 -23.38 23.97
N GLY A 115 15.63 -24.39 24.48
CA GLY A 115 15.22 -24.48 25.89
C GLY A 115 14.20 -23.40 26.33
N ARG A 116 13.60 -22.66 25.41
CA ARG A 116 12.59 -21.64 25.71
C ARG A 116 11.20 -22.25 25.64
N GLU A 117 10.38 -21.94 26.64
CA GLU A 117 8.94 -22.17 26.54
C GLU A 117 8.32 -21.03 25.74
N LEU A 118 7.60 -21.38 24.67
CA LEU A 118 6.92 -20.41 23.79
C LEU A 118 5.44 -20.34 24.10
N ASP A 119 4.87 -19.14 24.00
CA ASP A 119 3.45 -18.92 24.17
C ASP A 119 2.61 -19.81 23.24
N ARG A 120 1.48 -20.31 23.74
CA ARG A 120 0.56 -21.15 22.97
C ARG A 120 -0.22 -20.35 21.94
N GLY A 121 -0.57 -19.10 22.26
CA GLY A 121 -1.30 -18.20 21.38
C GLY A 121 -0.40 -17.62 20.29
N LEU A 122 -0.79 -17.73 19.02
CA LEU A 122 0.02 -17.26 17.89
C LEU A 122 0.40 -15.77 17.96
N PRO A 123 -0.47 -14.82 18.37
CA PRO A 123 -0.08 -13.42 18.53
C PRO A 123 1.03 -13.24 19.57
N ALA A 124 0.83 -13.74 20.78
CA ALA A 124 1.80 -13.62 21.88
C ALA A 124 3.13 -14.32 21.54
N ARG A 125 3.08 -15.50 20.90
CA ARG A 125 4.26 -16.22 20.42
C ARG A 125 5.05 -15.39 19.41
N ARG A 126 4.38 -14.71 18.49
CA ARG A 126 5.05 -13.83 17.51
C ARG A 126 5.79 -12.71 18.21
N ASP A 127 5.14 -12.04 19.14
CA ASP A 127 5.74 -10.93 19.87
C ASP A 127 6.92 -11.41 20.72
N GLN A 128 6.76 -12.56 21.42
CA GLN A 128 7.83 -13.18 22.21
C GLN A 128 9.05 -13.53 21.35
N VAL A 129 8.85 -14.13 20.16
CA VAL A 129 9.96 -14.49 19.26
C VAL A 129 10.58 -13.25 18.64
N ALA A 130 9.80 -12.23 18.27
CA ALA A 130 10.35 -10.96 17.80
C ALA A 130 11.28 -10.33 18.85
N ASP A 131 10.88 -10.32 20.12
CA ASP A 131 11.70 -9.81 21.22
C ASP A 131 12.98 -10.63 21.43
N LEU A 132 12.91 -11.96 21.31
CA LEU A 132 14.09 -12.82 21.41
C LEU A 132 15.07 -12.57 20.27
N LEU A 133 14.56 -12.46 19.04
CA LEU A 133 15.38 -12.14 17.87
C LEU A 133 15.97 -10.73 17.97
N ALA A 134 15.20 -9.74 18.42
CA ALA A 134 15.68 -8.36 18.57
C ALA A 134 16.85 -8.29 19.56
N ARG A 135 16.76 -8.98 20.69
CA ARG A 135 17.88 -9.08 21.65
C ARG A 135 19.11 -9.77 21.08
N SER A 136 18.91 -10.74 20.19
CA SER A 136 20.03 -11.53 19.61
C SER A 136 20.70 -10.81 18.44
N THR A 137 19.99 -9.92 17.76
CA THR A 137 20.51 -9.13 16.63
C THR A 137 20.89 -7.72 17.02
N ASP A 138 20.62 -7.32 18.27
CA ASP A 138 20.72 -5.92 18.74
C ASP A 138 20.00 -4.92 17.82
N ALA A 139 18.87 -5.34 17.25
CA ALA A 139 18.10 -4.55 16.30
C ALA A 139 16.61 -4.85 16.41
N PRO A 140 15.71 -3.87 16.18
CA PRO A 140 14.28 -4.11 16.15
C PRO A 140 13.90 -5.12 15.07
N VAL A 141 12.93 -5.99 15.39
CA VAL A 141 12.43 -7.04 14.50
C VAL A 141 10.98 -6.80 14.15
N MET A 142 10.67 -6.91 12.88
CA MET A 142 9.30 -6.89 12.36
C MET A 142 8.85 -8.30 11.98
N HIS A 143 7.55 -8.57 12.05
CA HIS A 143 7.01 -9.85 11.64
C HIS A 143 5.63 -9.71 10.99
N ASN A 144 5.33 -10.61 10.06
CA ASN A 144 4.01 -10.70 9.48
C ASN A 144 3.69 -12.13 9.02
N ALA A 145 2.39 -12.45 8.97
CA ALA A 145 1.93 -13.65 8.30
C ALA A 145 2.19 -13.53 6.79
N THR A 146 2.69 -14.61 6.19
CA THR A 146 3.00 -14.65 4.76
C THR A 146 1.73 -14.65 3.90
N ARG A 147 1.83 -14.13 2.66
CA ARG A 147 0.72 -13.86 1.74
C ARG A 147 0.99 -14.28 0.29
N GLY A 148 1.96 -15.16 0.06
CA GLY A 148 2.44 -15.50 -1.28
C GLY A 148 1.64 -16.55 -2.04
N THR A 149 0.67 -17.23 -1.41
CA THR A 149 -0.04 -18.35 -2.03
C THR A 149 -0.71 -18.00 -3.37
N PHE A 150 -1.26 -16.79 -3.47
CA PHE A 150 -1.98 -16.35 -4.67
C PHE A 150 -1.11 -15.62 -5.68
N VAL A 151 -0.01 -15.02 -5.23
CA VAL A 151 0.81 -14.12 -6.06
C VAL A 151 1.45 -14.87 -7.23
N ALA A 152 2.21 -15.92 -6.98
CA ALA A 152 2.94 -16.63 -8.03
C ALA A 152 2.02 -17.37 -9.03
N PRO A 153 0.94 -18.07 -8.61
CA PRO A 153 -0.01 -18.65 -9.55
C PRO A 153 -0.71 -17.61 -10.43
N ASN A 154 -1.12 -16.48 -9.87
CA ASN A 154 -1.78 -15.42 -10.63
C ASN A 154 -0.79 -14.70 -11.56
N ALA A 155 0.46 -14.47 -11.14
CA ALA A 155 1.50 -13.94 -12.00
C ALA A 155 1.73 -14.82 -13.24
N ARG A 156 1.77 -16.14 -13.06
CA ARG A 156 1.88 -17.07 -14.19
C ARG A 156 0.65 -17.06 -15.09
N ARG A 157 -0.54 -17.04 -14.49
CA ARG A 157 -1.81 -17.08 -15.23
C ARG A 157 -2.08 -15.82 -16.03
N TYR A 158 -1.74 -14.67 -15.48
CA TYR A 158 -2.09 -13.35 -16.06
C TYR A 158 -0.87 -12.56 -16.54
N GLY A 159 0.31 -13.20 -16.68
CA GLY A 159 1.58 -12.52 -16.94
C GLY A 159 1.56 -11.58 -18.16
N SER A 160 0.96 -12.00 -19.28
CA SER A 160 0.82 -11.12 -20.46
C SER A 160 -0.06 -9.89 -20.17
N PHE A 161 -1.14 -10.07 -19.44
CA PHE A 161 -2.02 -8.98 -19.05
C PHE A 161 -1.38 -8.05 -18.00
N LEU A 162 -0.51 -8.58 -17.13
CA LEU A 162 0.23 -7.74 -16.18
C LEU A 162 1.19 -6.78 -16.91
N ALA A 163 1.78 -7.22 -18.02
CA ALA A 163 2.58 -6.32 -18.86
C ALA A 163 1.72 -5.19 -19.48
N GLU A 164 0.52 -5.52 -19.96
CA GLU A 164 -0.45 -4.53 -20.46
C GLU A 164 -0.92 -3.60 -19.33
N TRP A 165 -1.20 -4.13 -18.16
CA TRP A 165 -1.56 -3.36 -16.97
C TRP A 165 -0.51 -2.28 -16.67
N GLY A 166 0.76 -2.66 -16.58
CA GLY A 166 1.86 -1.73 -16.37
C GLY A 166 1.95 -0.68 -17.47
N ALA A 167 1.84 -1.09 -18.75
CA ALA A 167 1.87 -0.17 -19.87
C ALA A 167 0.71 0.84 -19.87
N ILE A 168 -0.48 0.45 -19.37
CA ILE A 168 -1.59 1.39 -19.19
C ILE A 168 -1.25 2.42 -18.13
N TYR A 169 -0.67 2.01 -17.01
CA TYR A 169 -0.24 2.95 -15.96
C TYR A 169 0.76 3.97 -16.47
N GLU A 170 1.74 3.56 -17.28
CA GLU A 170 2.72 4.46 -17.88
C GLU A 170 2.09 5.49 -18.84
N ARG A 171 0.99 5.13 -19.54
CA ARG A 171 0.23 6.10 -20.35
C ARG A 171 -0.39 7.22 -19.52
N PHE A 172 -0.63 6.98 -18.23
CA PHE A 172 -1.10 7.98 -17.28
C PHE A 172 0.04 8.60 -16.46
N ALA A 173 1.29 8.40 -16.90
CA ALA A 173 2.49 8.85 -16.19
C ALA A 173 2.56 8.36 -14.72
N VAL A 174 2.19 7.12 -14.51
CA VAL A 174 2.45 6.37 -13.30
C VAL A 174 3.40 5.22 -13.64
N PRO A 175 4.57 5.10 -13.00
CA PRO A 175 5.49 4.00 -13.27
C PRO A 175 4.83 2.63 -13.17
N ALA A 176 5.14 1.73 -14.12
CA ALA A 176 4.50 0.41 -14.22
C ALA A 176 4.61 -0.40 -12.93
N GLU A 177 5.75 -0.32 -12.24
CA GLU A 177 6.02 -1.00 -10.98
C GLU A 177 5.06 -0.56 -9.87
N ILE A 178 4.65 0.70 -9.82
CA ILE A 178 3.67 1.21 -8.86
C ILE A 178 2.30 0.57 -9.11
N GLY A 179 1.86 0.53 -10.37
CA GLY A 179 0.59 -0.09 -10.74
C GLY A 179 0.55 -1.60 -10.50
N LEU A 180 1.66 -2.28 -10.78
CA LEU A 180 1.81 -3.71 -10.52
C LEU A 180 1.83 -4.03 -9.02
N ALA A 181 2.57 -3.25 -8.23
CA ALA A 181 2.61 -3.40 -6.79
C ALA A 181 1.23 -3.13 -6.15
N GLN A 182 0.53 -2.08 -6.59
CA GLN A 182 -0.81 -1.78 -6.14
C GLN A 182 -1.78 -2.96 -6.39
N ALA A 183 -1.80 -3.50 -7.61
CA ALA A 183 -2.64 -4.64 -7.95
C ALA A 183 -2.27 -5.91 -7.17
N MET A 184 -0.98 -6.10 -6.86
CA MET A 184 -0.52 -7.21 -6.02
C MET A 184 -1.05 -7.10 -4.59
N ILE A 185 -0.94 -5.94 -3.97
CA ILE A 185 -1.37 -5.71 -2.58
C ILE A 185 -2.89 -5.79 -2.46
N GLU A 186 -3.63 -5.22 -3.41
CA GLU A 186 -5.08 -5.15 -3.39
C GLU A 186 -5.75 -6.50 -3.66
N SER A 187 -5.22 -7.30 -4.58
CA SER A 187 -5.91 -8.49 -5.06
C SER A 187 -5.03 -9.73 -5.22
N GLY A 188 -3.71 -9.63 -5.00
CA GLY A 188 -2.76 -10.69 -5.37
C GLY A 188 -2.80 -10.99 -6.87
N TRP A 189 -3.07 -9.98 -7.71
CA TRP A 189 -3.30 -10.07 -9.14
C TRP A 189 -4.46 -11.01 -9.52
N ASN A 190 -5.51 -11.03 -8.71
CA ASN A 190 -6.72 -11.79 -9.02
C ASN A 190 -7.82 -10.84 -9.56
N PRO A 191 -8.17 -10.94 -10.86
CA PRO A 191 -9.17 -10.05 -11.48
C PRO A 191 -10.60 -10.29 -10.99
N THR A 192 -10.85 -11.43 -10.36
CA THR A 192 -12.21 -11.84 -9.96
C THR A 192 -12.47 -11.63 -8.48
N VAL A 193 -11.46 -11.20 -7.70
CA VAL A 193 -11.63 -11.03 -6.28
C VAL A 193 -12.63 -9.90 -5.99
N ARG A 194 -13.45 -10.15 -5.00
CA ARG A 194 -14.42 -9.17 -4.48
C ARG A 194 -14.33 -9.16 -2.96
N SER A 195 -14.14 -7.97 -2.39
CA SER A 195 -14.10 -7.79 -0.93
C SER A 195 -15.51 -7.83 -0.32
N GLU A 196 -15.58 -7.92 1.01
CA GLU A 196 -16.84 -7.77 1.76
C GLU A 196 -17.50 -6.41 1.51
N ALA A 197 -16.71 -5.37 1.29
CA ALA A 197 -17.19 -4.03 0.93
C ALA A 197 -17.54 -3.89 -0.57
N ARG A 198 -17.56 -5.00 -1.32
CA ARG A 198 -17.83 -5.08 -2.77
C ARG A 198 -16.79 -4.34 -3.65
N ALA A 199 -15.60 -4.10 -3.14
CA ALA A 199 -14.49 -3.71 -3.98
C ALA A 199 -14.13 -4.86 -4.92
N MET A 200 -13.72 -4.57 -6.16
CA MET A 200 -13.56 -5.62 -7.18
C MET A 200 -12.32 -5.45 -8.04
N GLY A 201 -11.81 -6.59 -8.49
CA GLY A 201 -10.74 -6.71 -9.47
C GLY A 201 -9.36 -6.32 -8.95
N PHE A 202 -8.45 -6.02 -9.85
CA PHE A 202 -7.05 -5.74 -9.51
C PHE A 202 -6.88 -4.51 -8.60
N CYS A 203 -7.68 -3.46 -8.82
CA CYS A 203 -7.60 -2.23 -8.05
C CYS A 203 -8.46 -2.20 -6.79
N GLN A 204 -9.34 -3.15 -6.58
CA GLN A 204 -10.27 -3.16 -5.46
C GLN A 204 -11.06 -1.85 -5.28
N TRP A 205 -11.52 -1.27 -6.41
CA TRP A 205 -12.39 -0.10 -6.35
C TRP A 205 -13.80 -0.45 -5.90
N LEU A 206 -14.36 0.39 -5.04
CA LEU A 206 -15.70 0.25 -4.51
C LEU A 206 -16.76 0.52 -5.59
N GLU A 207 -17.86 -0.22 -5.53
CA GLU A 207 -18.99 -0.09 -6.46
C GLU A 207 -19.53 1.36 -6.59
N PRO A 208 -19.64 2.18 -5.53
CA PRO A 208 -20.04 3.57 -5.65
C PRO A 208 -19.10 4.41 -6.54
N ASN A 209 -17.80 4.12 -6.52
CA ASN A 209 -16.83 4.80 -7.36
C ASN A 209 -17.02 4.44 -8.84
N TRP A 210 -17.22 3.16 -9.16
CA TRP A 210 -17.55 2.68 -10.50
C TRP A 210 -18.85 3.32 -11.00
N ASN A 211 -19.89 3.36 -10.19
CA ASN A 211 -21.16 3.95 -10.54
C ASN A 211 -21.04 5.46 -10.79
N ARG A 212 -20.15 6.14 -10.07
CA ARG A 212 -19.82 7.54 -10.33
C ARG A 212 -19.14 7.71 -11.69
N MET A 213 -18.13 6.88 -12.00
CA MET A 213 -17.43 6.93 -13.28
C MET A 213 -18.34 6.64 -14.46
N LYS A 214 -19.24 5.67 -14.35
CA LYS A 214 -20.27 5.38 -15.36
C LYS A 214 -21.13 6.60 -15.67
N ARG A 215 -21.48 7.40 -14.68
CA ARG A 215 -22.25 8.63 -14.89
C ARG A 215 -21.48 9.75 -15.57
N LEU A 216 -20.16 9.76 -15.45
CA LEU A 216 -19.28 10.78 -16.02
C LEU A 216 -18.76 10.41 -17.40
N SER A 217 -18.89 9.15 -17.82
CA SER A 217 -18.42 8.67 -19.12
C SER A 217 -19.58 8.54 -20.10
N PRO A 218 -19.41 9.00 -21.36
CA PRO A 218 -20.37 8.71 -22.43
C PRO A 218 -20.32 7.27 -22.93
N HIS A 219 -19.30 6.51 -22.53
CA HIS A 219 -19.10 5.11 -22.90
C HIS A 219 -19.45 4.19 -21.75
N GLU A 220 -19.83 2.96 -22.07
CA GLU A 220 -20.08 1.94 -21.08
C GLU A 220 -18.76 1.58 -20.36
N ILE A 221 -18.79 1.67 -19.03
CA ILE A 221 -17.67 1.32 -18.16
C ILE A 221 -18.10 0.15 -17.31
N GLU A 222 -17.43 -0.98 -17.52
CA GLU A 222 -17.65 -2.18 -16.74
C GLU A 222 -16.59 -2.32 -15.66
N GLY A 223 -17.03 -2.34 -14.40
CA GLY A 223 -16.12 -2.49 -13.26
C GLY A 223 -15.35 -3.82 -13.26
N HIS A 224 -15.83 -4.83 -14.00
CA HIS A 224 -15.14 -6.11 -14.17
C HIS A 224 -14.11 -6.12 -15.31
N ASN A 225 -14.16 -5.15 -16.21
CA ASN A 225 -13.17 -5.03 -17.28
C ASN A 225 -11.86 -4.50 -16.72
N GLN A 226 -10.84 -5.35 -16.69
CA GLN A 226 -9.57 -5.02 -16.05
C GLN A 226 -8.76 -3.95 -16.81
N THR A 227 -8.87 -3.87 -18.12
CA THR A 227 -8.25 -2.79 -18.91
C THR A 227 -8.86 -1.43 -18.54
N THR A 228 -10.18 -1.37 -18.40
CA THR A 228 -10.87 -0.17 -17.92
C THR A 228 -10.46 0.14 -16.47
N GLN A 229 -10.37 -0.85 -15.61
CA GLN A 229 -9.87 -0.67 -14.25
C GLN A 229 -8.47 -0.07 -14.22
N ALA A 230 -7.53 -0.60 -15.02
CA ALA A 230 -6.17 -0.09 -15.11
C ALA A 230 -6.14 1.40 -15.43
N ALA A 231 -6.90 1.82 -16.45
CA ALA A 231 -6.94 3.22 -16.87
C ALA A 231 -7.48 4.15 -15.76
N TYR A 232 -8.58 3.77 -15.12
CA TYR A 232 -9.16 4.60 -14.04
C TYR A 232 -8.30 4.63 -12.79
N CYS A 233 -7.71 3.52 -12.41
CA CYS A 233 -6.83 3.47 -11.25
C CYS A 233 -5.55 4.26 -11.48
N ALA A 234 -4.96 4.15 -12.66
CA ALA A 234 -3.79 4.92 -13.04
C ALA A 234 -4.09 6.43 -13.07
N ALA A 235 -5.21 6.84 -13.70
CA ALA A 235 -5.64 8.23 -13.74
C ALA A 235 -5.88 8.79 -12.32
N TYR A 236 -6.58 8.03 -11.47
CA TYR A 236 -6.84 8.43 -10.10
C TYR A 236 -5.56 8.56 -9.30
N LEU A 237 -4.68 7.56 -9.38
CA LEU A 237 -3.40 7.58 -8.66
C LEU A 237 -2.51 8.74 -9.16
N ARG A 238 -2.51 9.04 -10.46
CA ARG A 238 -1.80 10.20 -11.01
C ARG A 238 -2.32 11.53 -10.45
N ILE A 239 -3.64 11.68 -10.36
CA ILE A 239 -4.26 12.87 -9.75
C ILE A 239 -3.78 13.02 -8.30
N LEU A 240 -3.79 11.93 -7.53
CA LEU A 240 -3.34 11.94 -6.14
C LEU A 240 -1.83 12.21 -6.01
N ALA A 241 -1.00 11.59 -6.85
CA ALA A 241 0.44 11.84 -6.86
C ALA A 241 0.77 13.29 -7.25
N THR A 242 -0.01 13.88 -8.15
CA THR A 242 0.11 15.31 -8.47
C THR A 242 -0.32 16.21 -7.31
N LYS A 243 -1.42 15.85 -6.64
CA LYS A 243 -1.92 16.57 -5.45
C LYS A 243 -0.88 16.63 -4.33
N TYR A 244 -0.19 15.54 -4.09
CA TYR A 244 0.76 15.42 -2.98
C TYR A 244 2.22 15.67 -3.38
N GLY A 245 2.55 15.62 -4.67
CA GLY A 245 3.94 15.58 -5.12
C GLY A 245 4.68 14.30 -4.75
N SER A 246 3.95 13.23 -4.38
CA SER A 246 4.49 11.97 -3.86
C SER A 246 3.51 10.81 -4.06
N PHE A 247 4.01 9.62 -4.35
CA PHE A 247 3.20 8.40 -4.43
C PHE A 247 2.88 7.81 -3.06
N ILE A 248 3.64 8.13 -2.00
CA ILE A 248 3.42 7.60 -0.64
C ILE A 248 2.04 7.97 -0.10
N PRO A 249 1.69 9.27 0.09
CA PRO A 249 0.35 9.64 0.51
C PRO A 249 -0.71 9.34 -0.56
N ALA A 250 -0.36 9.32 -1.85
CA ALA A 250 -1.28 9.00 -2.92
C ALA A 250 -1.79 7.54 -2.84
N LEU A 251 -0.90 6.57 -2.69
CA LEU A 251 -1.24 5.16 -2.47
C LEU A 251 -2.07 4.99 -1.19
N SER A 252 -1.67 5.68 -0.12
CA SER A 252 -2.42 5.64 1.14
C SER A 252 -3.81 6.24 1.02
N GLU A 253 -4.01 7.31 0.22
CA GLU A 253 -5.34 7.87 -0.03
C GLU A 253 -6.22 6.92 -0.84
N HIS A 254 -5.66 6.20 -1.80
CA HIS A 254 -6.40 5.16 -2.52
C HIS A 254 -7.00 4.14 -1.54
N HIS A 255 -6.23 3.71 -0.54
CA HIS A 255 -6.63 2.71 0.44
C HIS A 255 -7.51 3.30 1.57
N ALA A 256 -7.10 4.41 2.17
CA ALA A 256 -7.69 4.96 3.40
C ALA A 256 -8.65 6.14 3.19
N GLY A 257 -8.64 6.74 2.01
CA GLY A 257 -9.41 7.93 1.68
C GLY A 257 -8.77 9.24 2.13
N GLY A 258 -9.07 10.31 1.40
CA GLY A 258 -8.40 11.62 1.54
C GLY A 258 -8.55 12.29 2.90
N THR A 259 -9.67 12.06 3.59
CA THR A 259 -9.86 12.61 4.94
C THR A 259 -8.86 12.06 5.94
N ASN A 260 -8.58 10.75 5.88
CA ASN A 260 -7.65 10.10 6.79
C ASN A 260 -6.20 10.47 6.49
N VAL A 261 -5.81 10.48 5.22
CA VAL A 261 -4.47 10.90 4.80
C VAL A 261 -4.25 12.38 5.09
N GLY A 262 -5.23 13.25 4.82
CA GLY A 262 -5.16 14.67 5.15
C GLY A 262 -4.93 14.91 6.64
N ARG A 263 -5.63 14.20 7.53
CA ARG A 263 -5.41 14.26 8.98
C ARG A 263 -4.00 13.79 9.37
N THR A 264 -3.52 12.71 8.76
CA THR A 264 -2.15 12.21 8.96
C THR A 264 -1.12 13.29 8.62
N VAL A 265 -1.24 13.90 7.45
CA VAL A 265 -0.34 14.98 7.00
C VAL A 265 -0.40 16.20 7.94
N ILE A 266 -1.61 16.63 8.35
CA ILE A 266 -1.76 17.75 9.30
C ILE A 266 -1.07 17.47 10.62
N ASN A 267 -1.20 16.25 11.16
CA ASN A 267 -0.51 15.86 12.39
C ASN A 267 1.01 15.89 12.20
N GLY A 268 1.51 15.35 11.09
CA GLY A 268 2.94 15.38 10.79
C GLY A 268 3.52 16.79 10.59
N ALA A 269 2.75 17.68 9.99
CA ALA A 269 3.13 19.10 9.88
C ALA A 269 3.26 19.74 11.26
N ARG A 270 2.34 19.46 12.20
CA ARG A 270 2.42 19.91 13.60
C ARG A 270 3.61 19.33 14.34
N LEU A 271 4.12 18.20 13.92
CA LEU A 271 5.32 17.56 14.47
C LEU A 271 6.61 18.02 13.79
N GLY A 272 6.54 19.00 12.90
CA GLY A 272 7.70 19.62 12.28
C GLY A 272 8.18 18.94 10.99
N GLY A 273 7.38 18.12 10.35
CA GLY A 273 7.72 17.54 9.04
C GLY A 273 7.97 18.63 7.99
N ALA A 274 9.13 18.57 7.33
CA ALA A 274 9.60 19.61 6.42
C ALA A 274 8.83 19.58 5.08
N ASP A 275 8.45 18.41 4.60
CA ASP A 275 7.71 18.24 3.37
C ASP A 275 6.55 17.21 3.56
N ILE A 276 5.78 17.00 2.52
CA ILE A 276 4.59 16.15 2.56
C ILE A 276 4.92 14.68 2.91
N ARG A 277 6.10 14.18 2.52
CA ARG A 277 6.56 12.81 2.79
C ARG A 277 6.89 12.65 4.27
N GLU A 278 7.69 13.57 4.82
CA GLU A 278 8.00 13.60 6.24
C GLU A 278 6.74 13.78 7.10
N GLN A 279 5.89 14.72 6.71
CA GLN A 279 4.60 14.95 7.37
C GLN A 279 3.75 13.68 7.40
N TYR A 280 3.70 12.94 6.29
CA TYR A 280 2.97 11.67 6.24
C TYR A 280 3.55 10.65 7.23
N PHE A 281 4.88 10.43 7.24
CA PHE A 281 5.50 9.44 8.13
C PHE A 281 5.42 9.82 9.61
N LEU A 282 5.68 11.09 9.94
CA LEU A 282 5.57 11.58 11.33
C LEU A 282 4.12 11.47 11.82
N GLY A 283 3.15 11.86 11.00
CA GLY A 283 1.73 11.76 11.37
C GLY A 283 1.24 10.32 11.44
N ALA A 284 1.78 9.42 10.63
CA ALA A 284 1.47 8.00 10.69
C ALA A 284 2.07 7.35 11.93
N GLN A 285 3.31 7.67 12.29
CA GLN A 285 3.93 7.22 13.54
C GLN A 285 3.15 7.74 14.75
N PHE A 286 2.77 9.00 14.75
CA PHE A 286 1.95 9.60 15.79
C PHE A 286 0.62 8.84 16.00
N ALA A 287 -0.02 8.40 14.92
CA ALA A 287 -1.25 7.59 15.01
C ALA A 287 -1.01 6.21 15.64
N VAL A 288 0.18 5.63 15.45
CA VAL A 288 0.62 4.38 16.12
C VAL A 288 0.84 4.64 17.61
N ASP A 289 1.54 5.70 17.95
CA ASP A 289 1.93 6.04 19.34
C ASP A 289 0.70 6.41 20.18
N LEU A 290 -0.36 6.92 19.55
CA LEU A 290 -1.64 7.20 20.21
C LEU A 290 -2.40 5.93 20.62
N ARG A 291 -2.01 4.75 20.18
CA ARG A 291 -2.61 3.49 20.63
C ARG A 291 -2.39 3.32 22.12
N GLY A 292 -3.44 3.01 22.81
CA GLY A 292 -3.40 2.84 24.28
C GLY A 292 -3.50 4.14 25.07
N LEU A 293 -3.54 5.31 24.45
CA LEU A 293 -3.91 6.53 25.13
C LEU A 293 -5.41 6.55 25.43
N SER A 294 -5.79 7.11 26.58
CA SER A 294 -7.20 7.23 26.97
C SER A 294 -7.97 8.08 25.95
N SER A 295 -9.27 7.76 25.76
CA SER A 295 -10.15 8.46 24.81
C SER A 295 -10.22 9.97 25.02
N THR A 296 -9.91 10.48 26.20
CA THR A 296 -9.86 11.90 26.53
C THR A 296 -8.77 12.67 25.81
N ARG A 297 -7.64 12.05 25.52
CA ARG A 297 -6.55 12.69 24.76
C ARG A 297 -6.81 12.73 23.25
N PHE A 298 -7.68 11.88 22.72
CA PHE A 298 -8.02 11.90 21.31
C PHE A 298 -8.87 13.11 20.89
N ARG A 299 -9.54 13.80 21.81
CA ARG A 299 -10.41 14.92 21.49
C ARG A 299 -9.64 16.15 21.01
N ASP A 300 -8.40 16.30 21.43
CA ASP A 300 -7.57 17.48 21.16
C ASP A 300 -6.64 17.29 19.96
N VAL A 301 -6.65 16.13 19.35
CA VAL A 301 -5.82 15.81 18.17
C VAL A 301 -6.69 15.47 16.97
N VAL A 302 -6.18 15.81 15.80
CA VAL A 302 -6.79 15.38 14.53
C VAL A 302 -6.57 13.89 14.43
N TYR A 303 -7.65 13.10 14.59
CA TYR A 303 -7.57 11.65 14.52
C TYR A 303 -7.12 11.20 13.15
N SER A 304 -5.99 10.51 13.06
CA SER A 304 -5.51 9.86 11.85
C SER A 304 -6.04 8.42 11.78
N TYR A 305 -6.12 7.92 10.57
CA TYR A 305 -6.50 6.53 10.33
C TYR A 305 -5.48 5.58 11.02
N GLY A 306 -5.96 4.40 11.41
CA GLY A 306 -5.15 3.44 12.15
C GLY A 306 -3.96 2.90 11.35
N PRO A 307 -3.05 2.19 12.03
CA PRO A 307 -1.73 1.79 11.48
C PRO A 307 -1.75 0.89 10.25
N ARG A 308 -2.87 0.27 9.92
CA ARG A 308 -2.96 -0.55 8.70
C ARG A 308 -2.86 0.27 7.41
N SER A 309 -3.39 1.50 7.42
CA SER A 309 -3.33 2.37 6.25
C SER A 309 -1.95 2.98 6.05
N PHE A 310 -1.24 3.17 7.12
CA PHE A 310 0.11 3.64 7.12
C PHE A 310 1.10 2.64 6.47
N LEU A 311 0.88 1.35 6.66
CA LEU A 311 1.71 0.30 6.06
C LEU A 311 1.46 0.12 4.55
N TYR A 312 0.39 0.68 4.00
CA TYR A 312 0.02 0.45 2.61
C TYR A 312 1.09 0.93 1.62
N ALA A 313 1.60 2.15 1.80
CA ALA A 313 2.65 2.67 0.94
C ALA A 313 4.01 1.96 1.15
N GLU A 314 4.25 1.45 2.35
CA GLU A 314 5.43 0.67 2.71
C GLU A 314 5.41 -0.72 2.04
N MET A 315 4.24 -1.39 2.03
CA MET A 315 4.05 -2.68 1.34
C MET A 315 4.25 -2.58 -0.16
#